data_b75eb456f7ced22bd2710f25bef39588
#
_entry.id   b75eb456f7ced22bd2710f25bef39588
#
_cell.length_a   1.000
_cell.length_b   1.000
_cell.length_c   1.000
_cell.angle_alpha   90.00
_cell.angle_beta   90.00
_cell.angle_gamma   90.00
#
_symmetry.space_group_name_H-M   'P 1'
#
loop_
_entity.id
_entity.type
_entity.pdbx_description
1 polymer ?
#
loop_
_entity_poly.entity_id
_entity_poly.type
_entity_poly.pdbx_seq_one_letter_code
_entity_poly.pdbx_strand_id
1 'polypeptide(L)'
;MNNDMDKIFNPASGEAEEFINHQEILDTLQYASEHKNDRELIENLLEKAAKCGGLTHREAAVLLECDVPDLVDRIFHLAKEIKQRFYGNRIVMFAPLYLSNYCVNGCVYCPYHAKNKTIPRRKLTQEEIRREVVALQDMGHKRLALEAGEDPRNNPIEYILESIRTIYGIHHKNGAIRRVNVNIAATTVENYRRLKDAGIGTYILFQETYHKKHYEELHPRGPKSNYAYHTEAMDRAMEGGIDDVGIGVLFGLNLYRYDFVGLMMHAEHLEAKFGVGPHTISVPRICPADDISTEDFPDAISDEMFERIVAVIRIAVPYTGMIISTRESEAVRRRVLELGVSQISGGSRTSVGGYADSKPEHTEQFDVSDHRSLDEVVGWLLDLGHIPSFCTACYREGRTGDRFMSLLKAGQIANCCGPNALMTLQEYLEDYASPETRAKGQQEIAKALEHIPNPKIKAIATKCLEEIKQGKRDFRF
;
A
#
# COMPACT_ATOMS: atom_id res chain seq x y z
N MET A 1 -21.01 31.35 -2.52
CA MET A 1 -21.19 31.50 -1.07
C MET A 1 -21.17 30.10 -0.50
N ASN A 2 -20.16 29.81 0.32
CA ASN A 2 -19.78 28.47 0.72
C ASN A 2 -20.83 27.80 1.61
N ASN A 3 -21.48 26.74 1.09
CA ASN A 3 -22.33 25.85 1.88
C ASN A 3 -21.49 24.84 2.76
N ASP A 4 -20.16 24.95 2.76
CA ASP A 4 -19.29 23.97 3.42
C ASP A 4 -19.13 24.19 4.94
N MET A 5 -19.60 25.33 5.48
CA MET A 5 -19.51 25.63 6.92
C MET A 5 -20.66 25.07 7.77
N ASP A 6 -21.68 24.48 7.15
CA ASP A 6 -22.86 23.98 7.88
C ASP A 6 -22.90 22.46 8.06
N LYS A 7 -21.91 21.72 7.50
CA LYS A 7 -21.85 20.26 7.63
C LYS A 7 -21.17 19.86 8.94
N ILE A 8 -21.82 18.96 9.67
CA ILE A 8 -21.29 18.42 10.94
C ILE A 8 -20.47 17.17 10.66
N PHE A 9 -19.33 17.03 11.32
CA PHE A 9 -18.51 15.82 11.23
C PHE A 9 -19.32 14.58 11.62
N ASN A 10 -19.35 13.63 10.70
CA ASN A 10 -20.02 12.33 10.90
C ASN A 10 -19.22 11.22 10.20
N PRO A 11 -18.42 10.44 10.94
CA PRO A 11 -17.62 9.38 10.34
C PRO A 11 -18.44 8.26 9.69
N ALA A 12 -19.71 8.09 10.00
CA ALA A 12 -20.58 7.08 9.40
C ALA A 12 -21.35 7.58 8.17
N SER A 13 -21.20 8.87 7.80
CA SER A 13 -21.91 9.45 6.65
C SER A 13 -21.46 8.83 5.32
N GLY A 14 -22.31 8.89 4.29
CA GLY A 14 -21.96 8.60 2.91
C GLY A 14 -21.50 9.82 2.11
N GLU A 15 -21.47 11.00 2.71
CA GLU A 15 -21.08 12.24 2.07
C GLU A 15 -19.64 12.63 2.42
N ALA A 16 -18.80 12.79 1.39
CA ALA A 16 -17.37 13.07 1.54
C ALA A 16 -17.07 14.21 2.51
N GLU A 17 -17.80 15.32 2.41
CA GLU A 17 -17.57 16.53 3.21
C GLU A 17 -18.07 16.44 4.66
N GLU A 18 -18.79 15.37 5.01
CA GLU A 18 -19.19 15.09 6.39
C GLU A 18 -18.18 14.18 7.08
N PHE A 19 -17.70 13.12 6.42
CA PHE A 19 -16.69 12.25 7.02
C PHE A 19 -15.25 12.78 6.86
N ILE A 20 -14.98 13.63 5.87
CA ILE A 20 -13.76 14.46 5.74
C ILE A 20 -14.19 15.92 5.97
N ASN A 21 -14.53 16.22 7.20
CA ASN A 21 -15.05 17.53 7.54
C ASN A 21 -13.93 18.56 7.69
N HIS A 22 -13.96 19.63 6.90
CA HIS A 22 -12.92 20.66 6.89
C HIS A 22 -12.76 21.34 8.25
N GLN A 23 -13.87 21.71 8.92
CA GLN A 23 -13.81 22.38 10.21
C GLN A 23 -13.26 21.46 11.28
N GLU A 24 -13.65 20.19 11.30
CA GLU A 24 -13.08 19.18 12.23
C GLU A 24 -11.58 19.02 12.04
N ILE A 25 -11.06 19.04 10.78
CA ILE A 25 -9.62 19.02 10.54
C ILE A 25 -8.96 20.26 11.14
N LEU A 26 -9.51 21.47 10.90
CA LEU A 26 -8.92 22.70 11.45
C LEU A 26 -8.92 22.71 12.97
N ASP A 27 -10.01 22.30 13.60
CA ASP A 27 -10.14 22.20 15.06
C ASP A 27 -9.14 21.16 15.64
N THR A 28 -8.96 20.05 14.92
CA THR A 28 -7.97 19.03 15.28
C THR A 28 -6.55 19.56 15.19
N LEU A 29 -6.19 20.29 14.14
CA LEU A 29 -4.87 20.88 13.98
C LEU A 29 -4.57 21.94 15.05
N GLN A 30 -5.57 22.77 15.38
CA GLN A 30 -5.45 23.72 16.47
C GLN A 30 -5.22 22.99 17.80
N TYR A 31 -6.05 22.01 18.12
CA TYR A 31 -5.93 21.21 19.35
C TYR A 31 -4.57 20.55 19.44
N ALA A 32 -4.08 19.91 18.38
CA ALA A 32 -2.76 19.28 18.37
C ALA A 32 -1.64 20.28 18.60
N SER A 33 -1.70 21.46 17.99
CA SER A 33 -0.72 22.53 18.17
C SER A 33 -0.68 23.06 19.60
N GLU A 34 -1.82 23.18 20.26
CA GLU A 34 -1.93 23.63 21.67
C GLU A 34 -1.39 22.58 22.65
N HIS A 35 -1.47 21.29 22.32
CA HIS A 35 -1.11 20.18 23.22
C HIS A 35 0.18 19.44 22.82
N LYS A 36 0.93 19.92 21.85
CA LYS A 36 2.15 19.26 21.34
C LYS A 36 3.26 19.07 22.38
N ASN A 37 3.22 19.82 23.48
CA ASN A 37 4.15 19.77 24.61
C ASN A 37 3.47 19.28 25.91
N ASP A 38 2.21 18.86 25.85
CA ASP A 38 1.49 18.32 27.01
C ASP A 38 1.96 16.89 27.31
N ARG A 39 2.96 16.80 28.17
CA ARG A 39 3.60 15.53 28.53
C ARG A 39 2.58 14.52 29.08
N GLU A 40 1.73 14.92 29.99
CA GLU A 40 0.77 14.02 30.63
C GLU A 40 -0.23 13.45 29.61
N LEU A 41 -0.77 14.30 28.73
CA LEU A 41 -1.65 13.86 27.65
C LEU A 41 -0.93 12.88 26.73
N ILE A 42 0.28 13.21 26.27
CA ILE A 42 1.04 12.38 25.33
C ILE A 42 1.39 11.02 25.94
N GLU A 43 1.80 10.97 27.21
CA GLU A 43 2.07 9.72 27.92
C GLU A 43 0.82 8.84 28.01
N ASN A 44 -0.33 9.43 28.36
CA ASN A 44 -1.62 8.72 28.38
C ASN A 44 -2.02 8.18 27.00
N LEU A 45 -1.77 8.93 25.92
CA LEU A 45 -2.02 8.47 24.55
C LEU A 45 -1.12 7.30 24.16
N LEU A 46 0.17 7.33 24.55
CA LEU A 46 1.09 6.22 24.31
C LEU A 46 0.67 4.96 25.09
N GLU A 47 0.22 5.10 26.34
CA GLU A 47 -0.31 3.98 27.12
C GLU A 47 -1.60 3.39 26.52
N LYS A 48 -2.49 4.25 26.01
CA LYS A 48 -3.67 3.82 25.25
C LYS A 48 -3.28 3.05 24.01
N ALA A 49 -2.36 3.60 23.22
CA ALA A 49 -1.90 3.03 21.96
C ALA A 49 -1.20 1.67 22.14
N ALA A 50 -0.45 1.49 23.24
CA ALA A 50 0.22 0.22 23.57
C ALA A 50 -0.78 -0.96 23.71
N LYS A 51 -2.04 -0.69 23.97
CA LYS A 51 -3.12 -1.69 23.99
C LYS A 51 -3.56 -2.12 22.60
N CYS A 52 -3.06 -1.46 21.53
CA CYS A 52 -3.35 -1.73 20.13
C CYS A 52 -4.83 -1.58 19.74
N GLY A 53 -5.58 -0.73 20.43
CA GLY A 53 -6.97 -0.40 20.10
C GLY A 53 -7.12 0.69 19.04
N GLY A 54 -6.03 1.26 18.57
CA GLY A 54 -6.03 2.41 17.67
C GLY A 54 -6.16 3.75 18.41
N LEU A 55 -6.00 4.84 17.65
CA LEU A 55 -6.19 6.21 18.11
C LEU A 55 -7.12 6.95 17.16
N THR A 56 -7.85 7.92 17.68
CA THR A 56 -8.64 8.84 16.85
C THR A 56 -7.73 9.80 16.08
N HIS A 57 -8.28 10.43 15.03
CA HIS A 57 -7.55 11.43 14.24
C HIS A 57 -7.02 12.57 15.12
N ARG A 58 -7.77 13.05 16.14
CA ARG A 58 -7.30 14.07 17.09
C ARG A 58 -6.14 13.58 17.94
N GLU A 59 -6.23 12.38 18.48
CA GLU A 59 -5.17 11.77 19.29
C GLU A 59 -3.90 11.52 18.45
N ALA A 60 -4.07 11.03 17.24
CA ALA A 60 -2.96 10.82 16.30
C ALA A 60 -2.28 12.13 15.91
N ALA A 61 -3.06 13.21 15.70
CA ALA A 61 -2.52 14.53 15.40
C ALA A 61 -1.65 15.09 16.54
N VAL A 62 -2.04 14.89 17.80
CA VAL A 62 -1.21 15.28 18.97
C VAL A 62 0.13 14.54 18.96
N LEU A 63 0.15 13.23 18.69
CA LEU A 63 1.39 12.47 18.60
C LEU A 63 2.26 12.92 17.41
N LEU A 64 1.65 13.28 16.28
CA LEU A 64 2.37 13.79 15.12
C LEU A 64 3.07 15.13 15.41
N GLU A 65 2.41 16.02 16.14
CA GLU A 65 2.92 17.34 16.49
C GLU A 65 3.82 17.36 17.75
N CYS A 66 3.98 16.24 18.43
CA CYS A 66 4.79 16.16 19.66
C CYS A 66 6.20 16.76 19.47
N ASP A 67 6.55 17.75 20.31
CA ASP A 67 7.86 18.43 20.30
C ASP A 67 8.75 18.05 21.50
N VAL A 68 8.35 17.07 22.29
CA VAL A 68 9.10 16.62 23.48
C VAL A 68 10.02 15.46 23.06
N PRO A 69 11.36 15.63 23.02
CA PRO A 69 12.29 14.70 22.39
C PRO A 69 12.20 13.25 22.89
N ASP A 70 12.17 13.05 24.21
CA ASP A 70 12.08 11.70 24.78
C ASP A 70 10.73 11.02 24.51
N LEU A 71 9.66 11.79 24.34
CA LEU A 71 8.36 11.25 23.92
C LEU A 71 8.33 10.92 22.44
N VAL A 72 9.02 11.68 21.60
CA VAL A 72 9.22 11.33 20.18
C VAL A 72 9.95 10.00 20.06
N ASP A 73 11.00 9.77 20.83
CA ASP A 73 11.70 8.48 20.87
C ASP A 73 10.77 7.34 21.31
N ARG A 74 9.90 7.59 22.29
CA ARG A 74 8.89 6.61 22.74
C ARG A 74 7.84 6.32 21.65
N ILE A 75 7.45 7.33 20.85
CA ILE A 75 6.56 7.13 19.68
C ILE A 75 7.21 6.15 18.68
N PHE A 76 8.47 6.39 18.32
CA PHE A 76 9.19 5.49 17.41
C PHE A 76 9.34 4.07 17.98
N HIS A 77 9.66 3.96 19.27
CA HIS A 77 9.78 2.67 19.93
C HIS A 77 8.46 1.90 19.92
N LEU A 78 7.37 2.55 20.30
CA LEU A 78 6.03 1.94 20.32
C LEU A 78 5.57 1.51 18.92
N ALA A 79 5.88 2.30 17.88
CA ALA A 79 5.57 1.94 16.50
C ALA A 79 6.26 0.62 16.08
N LYS A 80 7.56 0.45 16.45
CA LYS A 80 8.33 -0.78 16.23
C LYS A 80 7.68 -1.98 16.95
N GLU A 81 7.30 -1.81 18.21
CA GLU A 81 6.65 -2.86 19.00
C GLU A 81 5.31 -3.28 18.40
N ILE A 82 4.47 -2.32 17.99
CA ILE A 82 3.18 -2.59 17.36
C ILE A 82 3.38 -3.31 16.02
N LYS A 83 4.32 -2.83 15.18
CA LYS A 83 4.67 -3.50 13.93
C LYS A 83 5.09 -4.94 14.17
N GLN A 84 5.97 -5.16 15.15
CA GLN A 84 6.45 -6.50 15.49
C GLN A 84 5.31 -7.41 15.96
N ARG A 85 4.36 -6.89 16.74
CA ARG A 85 3.22 -7.64 17.25
C ARG A 85 2.29 -8.13 16.13
N PHE A 86 1.98 -7.28 15.13
CA PHE A 86 1.02 -7.63 14.06
C PHE A 86 1.69 -8.29 12.86
N TYR A 87 2.84 -7.85 12.47
CA TYR A 87 3.50 -8.25 11.23
C TYR A 87 4.78 -9.06 11.44
N GLY A 88 5.39 -8.98 12.62
CA GLY A 88 6.69 -9.58 12.88
C GLY A 88 7.75 -9.05 11.91
N ASN A 89 8.65 -9.91 11.48
CA ASN A 89 9.72 -9.57 10.53
C ASN A 89 9.30 -9.76 9.06
N ARG A 90 8.04 -10.09 8.78
CA ARG A 90 7.57 -10.36 7.42
C ARG A 90 7.40 -9.06 6.63
N ILE A 91 7.94 -9.04 5.42
CA ILE A 91 7.75 -7.96 4.46
C ILE A 91 7.16 -8.55 3.18
N VAL A 92 5.97 -8.10 2.83
CA VAL A 92 5.28 -8.56 1.63
C VAL A 92 5.86 -7.90 0.39
N MET A 93 6.16 -8.73 -0.62
CA MET A 93 6.73 -8.30 -1.89
C MET A 93 5.67 -8.21 -2.98
N PHE A 94 5.76 -7.16 -3.82
CA PHE A 94 4.94 -7.02 -5.02
C PHE A 94 5.69 -6.24 -6.12
N ALA A 95 5.15 -6.22 -7.32
CA ALA A 95 5.58 -5.32 -8.39
C ALA A 95 4.37 -4.59 -9.00
N PRO A 96 4.52 -3.31 -9.41
CA PRO A 96 3.53 -2.65 -10.23
C PRO A 96 3.57 -3.19 -11.66
N LEU A 97 2.43 -3.22 -12.34
CA LEU A 97 2.34 -3.47 -13.79
C LEU A 97 1.48 -2.38 -14.43
N TYR A 98 2.12 -1.52 -15.18
CA TYR A 98 1.48 -0.41 -15.88
C TYR A 98 0.89 -0.91 -17.20
N LEU A 99 -0.44 -0.93 -17.28
CA LEU A 99 -1.18 -1.39 -18.45
C LEU A 99 -1.29 -0.32 -19.53
N SER A 100 -1.43 0.96 -19.13
CA SER A 100 -1.65 2.08 -20.04
C SER A 100 -1.41 3.42 -19.35
N ASN A 101 -0.81 4.37 -20.08
CA ASN A 101 -0.68 5.77 -19.66
C ASN A 101 -1.65 6.72 -20.39
N TYR A 102 -2.62 6.20 -21.15
CA TYR A 102 -3.71 7.02 -21.66
C TYR A 102 -4.55 7.54 -20.50
N CYS A 103 -4.69 8.87 -20.40
CA CYS A 103 -5.46 9.53 -19.34
C CYS A 103 -6.11 10.81 -19.87
N VAL A 104 -7.38 11.05 -19.45
CA VAL A 104 -8.16 12.25 -19.82
C VAL A 104 -8.10 13.34 -18.76
N ASN A 105 -7.56 13.03 -17.58
CA ASN A 105 -7.46 13.96 -16.45
C ASN A 105 -6.36 15.01 -16.64
N GLY A 106 -6.44 16.08 -15.88
CA GLY A 106 -5.49 17.19 -15.89
C GLY A 106 -4.66 17.31 -14.61
N CYS A 107 -4.39 16.21 -13.92
CA CYS A 107 -3.67 16.22 -12.63
C CYS A 107 -2.27 16.84 -12.81
N VAL A 108 -2.00 17.94 -12.10
CA VAL A 108 -0.76 18.74 -12.31
C VAL A 108 0.51 18.07 -11.78
N TYR A 109 0.38 16.99 -11.02
CA TYR A 109 1.49 16.24 -10.40
C TYR A 109 1.77 14.88 -11.10
N CYS A 110 1.06 14.57 -12.18
CA CYS A 110 1.16 13.27 -12.85
C CYS A 110 1.53 13.43 -14.33
N PRO A 111 2.60 12.82 -14.84
CA PRO A 111 3.03 12.97 -16.22
C PRO A 111 2.01 12.42 -17.23
N TYR A 112 1.04 11.59 -16.78
CA TYR A 112 -0.02 11.07 -17.62
C TYR A 112 -1.14 12.09 -17.93
N HIS A 113 -1.07 13.31 -17.36
CA HIS A 113 -2.09 14.33 -17.59
C HIS A 113 -2.30 14.63 -19.08
N ALA A 114 -3.55 14.93 -19.45
CA ALA A 114 -3.97 15.04 -20.86
C ALA A 114 -3.25 16.16 -21.65
N LYS A 115 -2.64 17.16 -20.97
CA LYS A 115 -1.90 18.25 -21.60
C LYS A 115 -0.46 17.88 -21.94
N ASN A 116 0.12 16.85 -21.30
CA ASN A 116 1.49 16.41 -21.59
C ASN A 116 1.57 15.89 -23.04
N LYS A 117 2.41 16.50 -23.85
CA LYS A 117 2.64 16.18 -25.27
C LYS A 117 3.98 15.47 -25.49
N THR A 118 4.81 15.36 -24.47
CA THR A 118 6.17 14.82 -24.55
C THR A 118 6.19 13.33 -24.30
N ILE A 119 5.41 12.86 -23.31
CA ILE A 119 5.35 11.45 -22.99
C ILE A 119 4.63 10.63 -24.07
N PRO A 120 5.24 9.58 -24.64
CA PRO A 120 4.57 8.69 -25.56
C PRO A 120 3.36 8.01 -24.91
N ARG A 121 2.22 8.01 -25.61
CA ARG A 121 1.02 7.28 -25.14
C ARG A 121 1.05 5.84 -25.57
N ARG A 122 1.01 4.94 -24.60
CA ARG A 122 1.06 3.50 -24.82
C ARG A 122 -0.02 2.79 -24.02
N LYS A 123 -0.53 1.71 -24.60
CA LYS A 123 -1.43 0.75 -23.97
C LYS A 123 -0.99 -0.64 -24.37
N LEU A 124 -0.84 -1.55 -23.43
CA LEU A 124 -0.44 -2.91 -23.72
C LEU A 124 -1.57 -3.70 -24.37
N THR A 125 -1.25 -4.43 -25.42
CA THR A 125 -2.08 -5.51 -25.94
C THR A 125 -2.05 -6.70 -24.98
N GLN A 126 -3.00 -7.63 -25.13
CA GLN A 126 -3.02 -8.84 -24.29
C GLN A 126 -1.77 -9.70 -24.49
N GLU A 127 -1.17 -9.68 -25.68
CA GLU A 127 0.09 -10.38 -25.96
C GLU A 127 1.28 -9.70 -25.28
N GLU A 128 1.33 -8.37 -25.27
CA GLU A 128 2.35 -7.64 -24.51
C GLU A 128 2.21 -7.89 -23.00
N ILE A 129 0.98 -7.90 -22.47
CA ILE A 129 0.73 -8.27 -21.06
C ILE A 129 1.26 -9.67 -20.76
N ARG A 130 1.10 -10.65 -21.69
CA ARG A 130 1.69 -11.99 -21.51
C ARG A 130 3.21 -11.93 -21.38
N ARG A 131 3.88 -11.17 -22.25
CA ARG A 131 5.35 -11.03 -22.20
C ARG A 131 5.81 -10.38 -20.90
N GLU A 132 5.15 -9.30 -20.45
CA GLU A 132 5.43 -8.63 -19.20
C GLU A 132 5.27 -9.57 -17.99
N VAL A 133 4.19 -10.34 -17.96
CA VAL A 133 3.91 -11.28 -16.87
C VAL A 133 4.90 -12.43 -16.85
N VAL A 134 5.33 -12.94 -18.00
CA VAL A 134 6.40 -13.96 -18.09
C VAL A 134 7.71 -13.41 -17.50
N ALA A 135 8.09 -12.17 -17.87
CA ALA A 135 9.27 -11.52 -17.30
C ALA A 135 9.18 -11.35 -15.77
N LEU A 136 8.03 -10.93 -15.27
CA LEU A 136 7.76 -10.81 -13.84
C LEU A 136 7.79 -12.17 -13.11
N GLN A 137 7.29 -13.23 -13.74
CA GLN A 137 7.35 -14.59 -13.21
C GLN A 137 8.79 -15.12 -13.21
N ASP A 138 9.61 -14.80 -14.22
CA ASP A 138 11.03 -15.16 -14.28
C ASP A 138 11.85 -14.43 -13.18
N MET A 139 11.41 -13.24 -12.72
CA MET A 139 11.97 -12.57 -11.54
C MET A 139 11.52 -13.21 -10.22
N GLY A 140 10.44 -13.99 -10.21
CA GLY A 140 9.88 -14.63 -9.03
C GLY A 140 8.65 -13.94 -8.41
N HIS A 141 8.12 -12.90 -9.02
CA HIS A 141 6.92 -12.23 -8.53
C HIS A 141 5.68 -13.14 -8.57
N LYS A 142 4.84 -13.04 -7.53
CA LYS A 142 3.57 -13.76 -7.39
C LYS A 142 2.39 -12.81 -7.11
N ARG A 143 2.67 -11.51 -6.93
CA ARG A 143 1.71 -10.46 -6.61
C ARG A 143 1.99 -9.23 -7.45
N LEU A 144 0.94 -8.70 -8.08
CA LEU A 144 1.01 -7.48 -8.88
C LEU A 144 0.07 -6.40 -8.35
N ALA A 145 0.42 -5.14 -8.60
CA ALA A 145 -0.48 -3.99 -8.54
C ALA A 145 -0.65 -3.47 -9.97
N LEU A 146 -1.87 -3.53 -10.50
CA LEU A 146 -2.18 -3.03 -11.84
C LEU A 146 -2.40 -1.53 -11.80
N GLU A 147 -1.74 -0.82 -12.71
CA GLU A 147 -1.81 0.62 -12.84
C GLU A 147 -2.32 0.99 -14.24
N ALA A 148 -3.28 1.91 -14.31
CA ALA A 148 -3.75 2.45 -15.58
C ALA A 148 -4.27 3.88 -15.43
N GLY A 149 -3.98 4.74 -16.41
CA GLY A 149 -4.59 6.05 -16.49
C GLY A 149 -6.10 5.97 -16.74
N GLU A 150 -6.83 6.99 -16.34
CA GLU A 150 -8.28 7.09 -16.53
C GLU A 150 -8.60 7.55 -17.96
N ASP A 151 -9.03 6.64 -18.79
CA ASP A 151 -9.51 6.92 -20.16
C ASP A 151 -10.63 5.94 -20.54
N PRO A 152 -11.89 6.38 -20.50
CA PRO A 152 -13.02 5.49 -20.81
C PRO A 152 -12.97 4.87 -22.21
N ARG A 153 -12.28 5.51 -23.15
CA ARG A 153 -12.15 5.03 -24.54
C ARG A 153 -11.00 4.04 -24.68
N ASN A 154 -9.83 4.35 -24.10
CA ASN A 154 -8.66 3.52 -24.26
C ASN A 154 -8.54 2.45 -23.16
N ASN A 155 -8.99 2.74 -21.95
CA ASN A 155 -8.90 1.86 -20.78
C ASN A 155 -10.29 1.55 -20.19
N PRO A 156 -11.29 1.10 -21.00
CA PRO A 156 -12.59 0.73 -20.45
C PRO A 156 -12.45 -0.41 -19.45
N ILE A 157 -13.42 -0.57 -18.57
CA ILE A 157 -13.39 -1.63 -17.54
C ILE A 157 -13.23 -3.03 -18.16
N GLU A 158 -13.76 -3.27 -19.34
CA GLU A 158 -13.61 -4.52 -20.09
C GLU A 158 -12.14 -4.86 -20.35
N TYR A 159 -11.33 -3.87 -20.70
CA TYR A 159 -9.89 -4.04 -20.90
C TYR A 159 -9.19 -4.44 -19.59
N ILE A 160 -9.52 -3.79 -18.49
CA ILE A 160 -8.95 -4.12 -17.18
C ILE A 160 -9.32 -5.55 -16.78
N LEU A 161 -10.59 -5.92 -16.92
CA LEU A 161 -11.08 -7.27 -16.61
C LEU A 161 -10.45 -8.35 -17.50
N GLU A 162 -10.28 -8.07 -18.80
CA GLU A 162 -9.58 -8.97 -19.71
C GLU A 162 -8.12 -9.13 -19.32
N SER A 163 -7.44 -8.03 -18.98
CA SER A 163 -6.05 -8.05 -18.52
C SER A 163 -5.88 -8.90 -17.25
N ILE A 164 -6.79 -8.78 -16.29
CA ILE A 164 -6.78 -9.61 -15.06
C ILE A 164 -6.91 -11.10 -15.41
N ARG A 165 -7.87 -11.46 -16.30
CA ARG A 165 -8.03 -12.85 -16.76
C ARG A 165 -6.78 -13.37 -17.47
N THR A 166 -6.20 -12.56 -18.35
CA THR A 166 -4.94 -12.88 -19.04
C THR A 166 -3.82 -13.17 -18.03
N ILE A 167 -3.62 -12.27 -17.05
CA ILE A 167 -2.57 -12.40 -16.03
C ILE A 167 -2.73 -13.69 -15.23
N TYR A 168 -3.91 -13.99 -14.74
CA TYR A 168 -4.16 -15.22 -13.96
C TYR A 168 -4.04 -16.50 -14.79
N GLY A 169 -4.24 -16.41 -16.09
CA GLY A 169 -4.12 -17.55 -17.00
C GLY A 169 -2.69 -17.91 -17.41
N ILE A 170 -1.68 -17.14 -16.99
CA ILE A 170 -0.29 -17.37 -17.40
C ILE A 170 0.45 -18.19 -16.34
N HIS A 171 0.92 -19.34 -16.76
CA HIS A 171 1.83 -20.19 -15.97
C HIS A 171 3.11 -20.40 -16.77
N HIS A 172 4.23 -19.91 -16.22
CA HIS A 172 5.54 -20.05 -16.87
C HIS A 172 6.52 -20.69 -15.90
N LYS A 173 7.06 -21.88 -16.25
CA LYS A 173 7.90 -22.71 -15.36
C LYS A 173 7.14 -22.98 -14.04
N ASN A 174 7.75 -22.66 -12.89
CA ASN A 174 7.10 -22.70 -11.57
C ASN A 174 6.40 -21.38 -11.19
N GLY A 175 6.37 -20.39 -12.11
CA GLY A 175 5.78 -19.09 -11.89
C GLY A 175 4.26 -19.08 -12.11
N ALA A 176 3.57 -18.31 -11.30
CA ALA A 176 2.18 -17.92 -11.49
C ALA A 176 1.92 -16.64 -10.70
N ILE A 177 1.21 -15.69 -11.29
CA ILE A 177 0.68 -14.56 -10.54
C ILE A 177 -0.55 -15.07 -9.77
N ARG A 178 -0.49 -14.99 -8.46
CA ARG A 178 -1.50 -15.56 -7.56
C ARG A 178 -2.39 -14.49 -6.93
N ARG A 179 -2.05 -13.20 -7.11
CA ARG A 179 -2.82 -12.05 -6.65
C ARG A 179 -2.58 -10.85 -7.52
N VAL A 180 -3.67 -10.17 -7.87
CA VAL A 180 -3.68 -8.90 -8.59
C VAL A 180 -4.42 -7.87 -7.74
N ASN A 181 -3.71 -6.84 -7.25
CA ASN A 181 -4.31 -5.63 -6.72
C ASN A 181 -4.57 -4.67 -7.88
N VAL A 182 -5.53 -3.77 -7.72
CA VAL A 182 -5.93 -2.86 -8.80
C VAL A 182 -5.91 -1.42 -8.30
N ASN A 183 -5.15 -0.58 -8.98
CA ASN A 183 -5.10 0.87 -8.77
C ASN A 183 -5.54 1.55 -10.08
N ILE A 184 -6.84 1.74 -10.21
CA ILE A 184 -7.48 2.47 -11.30
C ILE A 184 -8.37 3.56 -10.72
N ALA A 185 -8.75 4.53 -11.55
CA ALA A 185 -9.63 5.63 -11.13
C ALA A 185 -10.94 5.15 -10.50
N ALA A 186 -11.54 6.02 -9.69
CA ALA A 186 -12.86 5.81 -9.07
C ALA A 186 -13.90 5.41 -10.13
N THR A 187 -14.72 4.41 -9.81
CA THR A 187 -15.71 3.89 -10.75
C THR A 187 -17.06 3.59 -10.05
N THR A 188 -17.97 2.92 -10.73
CA THR A 188 -19.30 2.61 -10.24
C THR A 188 -19.32 1.36 -9.36
N VAL A 189 -20.33 1.22 -8.50
CA VAL A 189 -20.58 0.01 -7.69
C VAL A 189 -20.61 -1.25 -8.58
N GLU A 190 -21.26 -1.16 -9.75
CA GLU A 190 -21.32 -2.29 -10.69
C GLU A 190 -19.94 -2.70 -11.23
N ASN A 191 -19.09 -1.73 -11.59
CA ASN A 191 -17.73 -2.02 -12.02
C ASN A 191 -16.88 -2.62 -10.88
N TYR A 192 -17.04 -2.15 -9.66
CA TYR A 192 -16.39 -2.75 -8.49
C TYR A 192 -16.86 -4.19 -8.25
N ARG A 193 -18.14 -4.50 -8.44
CA ARG A 193 -18.66 -5.88 -8.39
C ARG A 193 -18.00 -6.76 -9.45
N ARG A 194 -17.87 -6.27 -10.67
CA ARG A 194 -17.18 -6.98 -11.77
C ARG A 194 -15.70 -7.21 -11.48
N LEU A 195 -15.02 -6.26 -10.83
CA LEU A 195 -13.63 -6.42 -10.37
C LEU A 195 -13.54 -7.48 -9.27
N LYS A 196 -14.47 -7.49 -8.32
CA LYS A 196 -14.58 -8.53 -7.29
C LYS A 196 -14.73 -9.91 -7.92
N ASP A 197 -15.65 -10.04 -8.88
CA ASP A 197 -15.91 -11.30 -9.59
C ASP A 197 -14.70 -11.77 -10.43
N ALA A 198 -13.88 -10.84 -10.91
CA ALA A 198 -12.61 -11.14 -11.56
C ALA A 198 -11.51 -11.63 -10.60
N GLY A 199 -11.77 -11.62 -9.30
CA GLY A 199 -10.88 -12.16 -8.27
C GLY A 199 -9.73 -11.24 -7.89
N ILE A 200 -9.93 -9.93 -7.90
CA ILE A 200 -8.89 -8.99 -7.45
C ILE A 200 -8.62 -9.16 -5.95
N GLY A 201 -7.43 -8.74 -5.53
CA GLY A 201 -7.08 -8.62 -4.14
C GLY A 201 -7.62 -7.33 -3.52
N THR A 202 -6.74 -6.34 -3.33
CA THR A 202 -7.10 -5.01 -2.82
C THR A 202 -7.41 -4.06 -3.97
N TYR A 203 -8.50 -3.28 -3.84
CA TYR A 203 -8.67 -2.08 -4.64
C TYR A 203 -7.93 -0.93 -3.94
N ILE A 204 -7.07 -0.23 -4.65
CA ILE A 204 -6.23 0.84 -4.11
C ILE A 204 -6.55 2.13 -4.85
N LEU A 205 -6.77 3.21 -4.12
CA LEU A 205 -6.90 4.54 -4.69
C LEU A 205 -6.38 5.57 -3.69
N PHE A 206 -5.44 6.41 -4.15
CA PHE A 206 -4.95 7.51 -3.33
C PHE A 206 -5.86 8.71 -3.45
N GLN A 207 -6.16 9.33 -2.29
CA GLN A 207 -6.90 10.59 -2.26
C GLN A 207 -6.08 11.74 -2.84
N GLU A 208 -4.77 11.61 -2.83
CA GLU A 208 -3.76 12.60 -3.18
C GLU A 208 -3.67 13.72 -2.13
N THR A 209 -4.72 14.54 -1.97
CA THR A 209 -4.92 15.48 -0.85
C THR A 209 -6.37 15.47 -0.39
N TYR A 210 -6.60 15.62 0.90
CA TYR A 210 -7.94 15.74 1.49
C TYR A 210 -8.47 17.17 1.51
N HIS A 211 -7.63 18.17 1.22
CA HIS A 211 -8.04 19.58 1.17
C HIS A 211 -8.81 19.89 -0.12
N LYS A 212 -10.16 19.90 -0.04
CA LYS A 212 -11.06 20.00 -1.20
C LYS A 212 -10.69 21.10 -2.21
N LYS A 213 -10.51 22.33 -1.73
CA LYS A 213 -10.18 23.45 -2.62
C LYS A 213 -8.84 23.21 -3.36
N HIS A 214 -7.84 22.75 -2.64
CA HIS A 214 -6.53 22.45 -3.24
C HIS A 214 -6.61 21.23 -4.16
N TYR A 215 -7.42 20.23 -3.80
CA TYR A 215 -7.70 19.08 -4.66
C TYR A 215 -8.27 19.53 -6.03
N GLU A 216 -9.24 20.45 -6.03
CA GLU A 216 -9.83 20.97 -7.26
C GLU A 216 -8.81 21.76 -8.10
N GLU A 217 -7.90 22.50 -7.48
CA GLU A 217 -6.78 23.20 -8.13
C GLU A 217 -5.78 22.20 -8.77
N LEU A 218 -5.47 21.11 -8.09
CA LEU A 218 -4.58 20.05 -8.58
C LEU A 218 -5.22 19.19 -9.68
N HIS A 219 -6.56 19.15 -9.76
CA HIS A 219 -7.32 18.34 -10.72
C HIS A 219 -8.25 19.22 -11.57
N PRO A 220 -7.73 20.16 -12.36
CA PRO A 220 -8.53 21.18 -13.04
C PRO A 220 -9.39 20.62 -14.19
N ARG A 221 -9.28 19.35 -14.51
CA ARG A 221 -9.95 18.75 -15.67
C ARG A 221 -10.11 17.24 -15.53
N GLY A 222 -11.19 16.73 -16.11
CA GLY A 222 -11.48 15.31 -16.26
C GLY A 222 -12.33 14.76 -15.12
N PRO A 223 -12.70 13.47 -15.14
CA PRO A 223 -13.54 12.86 -14.12
C PRO A 223 -12.97 12.97 -12.71
N LYS A 224 -11.65 12.87 -12.56
CA LYS A 224 -10.95 12.98 -11.25
C LYS A 224 -11.11 14.36 -10.61
N SER A 225 -11.57 15.41 -11.33
CA SER A 225 -11.84 16.73 -10.74
C SER A 225 -13.02 16.74 -9.76
N ASN A 226 -13.86 15.71 -9.76
CA ASN A 226 -14.97 15.59 -8.82
C ASN A 226 -14.48 15.03 -7.47
N TYR A 227 -14.21 15.93 -6.52
CA TYR A 227 -13.70 15.60 -5.19
C TYR A 227 -14.58 14.57 -4.46
N ALA A 228 -15.88 14.83 -4.36
CA ALA A 228 -16.79 13.94 -3.63
C ALA A 228 -16.81 12.53 -4.26
N TYR A 229 -16.99 12.45 -5.58
CA TYR A 229 -16.99 11.16 -6.27
C TYR A 229 -15.69 10.38 -6.07
N HIS A 230 -14.54 11.06 -6.04
CA HIS A 230 -13.25 10.43 -5.79
C HIS A 230 -13.11 9.97 -4.34
N THR A 231 -13.44 10.83 -3.37
CA THR A 231 -13.32 10.56 -1.93
C THR A 231 -14.23 9.39 -1.49
N GLU A 232 -15.43 9.29 -2.07
CA GLU A 232 -16.41 8.22 -1.81
C GLU A 232 -16.15 6.92 -2.59
N ALA A 233 -15.01 6.80 -3.27
CA ALA A 233 -14.71 5.63 -4.11
C ALA A 233 -14.61 4.33 -3.30
N MET A 234 -14.06 4.38 -2.07
CA MET A 234 -13.94 3.20 -1.22
C MET A 234 -15.30 2.70 -0.75
N ASP A 235 -16.25 3.59 -0.48
CA ASP A 235 -17.63 3.24 -0.15
C ASP A 235 -18.25 2.41 -1.26
N ARG A 236 -18.18 2.92 -2.50
CA ARG A 236 -18.71 2.21 -3.66
C ARG A 236 -17.99 0.89 -3.92
N ALA A 237 -16.68 0.82 -3.62
CA ALA A 237 -15.92 -0.43 -3.76
C ALA A 237 -16.43 -1.50 -2.76
N MET A 238 -16.63 -1.11 -1.51
CA MET A 238 -17.14 -2.00 -0.48
C MET A 238 -18.61 -2.38 -0.72
N GLU A 239 -19.45 -1.47 -1.18
CA GLU A 239 -20.81 -1.76 -1.65
C GLU A 239 -20.81 -2.73 -2.85
N GLY A 240 -19.81 -2.67 -3.70
CA GLY A 240 -19.57 -3.62 -4.79
C GLY A 240 -19.05 -4.98 -4.34
N GLY A 241 -18.82 -5.17 -3.03
CA GLY A 241 -18.38 -6.43 -2.42
C GLY A 241 -16.86 -6.61 -2.35
N ILE A 242 -16.07 -5.54 -2.59
CA ILE A 242 -14.62 -5.58 -2.36
C ILE A 242 -14.36 -5.46 -0.86
N ASP A 243 -13.85 -6.51 -0.25
CA ASP A 243 -13.63 -6.57 1.21
C ASP A 243 -12.36 -5.84 1.66
N ASP A 244 -11.37 -5.74 0.78
CA ASP A 244 -10.07 -5.16 1.09
C ASP A 244 -9.82 -3.90 0.24
N VAL A 245 -9.85 -2.73 0.87
CA VAL A 245 -9.55 -1.44 0.23
C VAL A 245 -8.24 -0.85 0.76
N GLY A 246 -7.57 -0.07 -0.09
CA GLY A 246 -6.32 0.60 0.23
C GLY A 246 -6.41 2.10 -0.03
N ILE A 247 -6.18 2.90 0.99
CA ILE A 247 -6.16 4.36 0.92
C ILE A 247 -4.74 4.91 0.94
N GLY A 248 -4.57 6.18 0.63
CA GLY A 248 -3.27 6.84 0.69
C GLY A 248 -3.33 8.33 0.37
N VAL A 249 -2.24 9.00 0.66
CA VAL A 249 -2.01 10.42 0.37
C VAL A 249 -0.69 10.55 -0.36
N LEU A 250 -0.62 11.44 -1.34
CA LEU A 250 0.64 11.84 -1.97
C LEU A 250 1.21 13.04 -1.20
N PHE A 251 2.05 12.75 -0.21
CA PHE A 251 2.64 13.80 0.62
C PHE A 251 3.56 14.72 -0.18
N GLY A 252 3.41 16.02 0.05
CA GLY A 252 4.10 17.08 -0.66
C GLY A 252 3.21 17.89 -1.61
N LEU A 253 1.99 17.44 -1.87
CA LEU A 253 1.01 18.21 -2.65
C LEU A 253 0.34 19.32 -1.84
N ASN A 254 0.21 19.13 -0.53
CA ASN A 254 -0.41 20.06 0.41
C ASN A 254 0.24 19.91 1.78
N LEU A 255 -0.11 20.78 2.73
CA LEU A 255 0.35 20.70 4.12
C LEU A 255 0.11 19.30 4.69
N TYR A 256 1.17 18.59 5.02
CA TYR A 256 1.12 17.20 5.47
C TYR A 256 0.24 16.98 6.70
N ARG A 257 0.14 17.98 7.58
CA ARG A 257 -0.72 17.95 8.77
C ARG A 257 -2.18 17.77 8.42
N TYR A 258 -2.65 18.56 7.45
CA TYR A 258 -4.03 18.50 6.99
C TYR A 258 -4.34 17.15 6.37
N ASP A 259 -3.48 16.70 5.47
CA ASP A 259 -3.65 15.44 4.75
C ASP A 259 -3.50 14.22 5.66
N PHE A 260 -2.64 14.30 6.69
CA PHE A 260 -2.54 13.25 7.71
C PHE A 260 -3.83 13.11 8.51
N VAL A 261 -4.42 14.23 8.98
CA VAL A 261 -5.70 14.20 9.71
C VAL A 261 -6.82 13.65 8.82
N GLY A 262 -6.91 14.11 7.57
CA GLY A 262 -7.88 13.59 6.60
C GLY A 262 -7.72 12.09 6.34
N LEU A 263 -6.48 11.59 6.27
CA LEU A 263 -6.20 10.16 6.12
C LEU A 263 -6.68 9.34 7.34
N MET A 264 -6.47 9.86 8.55
CA MET A 264 -6.98 9.22 9.77
C MET A 264 -8.51 9.23 9.83
N MET A 265 -9.14 10.35 9.47
CA MET A 265 -10.60 10.45 9.39
C MET A 265 -11.19 9.49 8.35
N HIS A 266 -10.53 9.28 7.21
CA HIS A 266 -10.97 8.29 6.21
C HIS A 266 -10.84 6.86 6.74
N ALA A 267 -9.79 6.55 7.49
CA ALA A 267 -9.68 5.25 8.15
C ALA A 267 -10.79 5.02 9.19
N GLU A 268 -11.10 6.02 10.01
CA GLU A 268 -12.22 6.00 10.95
C GLU A 268 -13.58 5.86 10.25
N HIS A 269 -13.77 6.55 9.12
CA HIS A 269 -14.98 6.46 8.32
C HIS A 269 -15.23 5.02 7.85
N LEU A 270 -14.24 4.36 7.28
CA LEU A 270 -14.37 2.98 6.82
C LEU A 270 -14.74 2.03 7.98
N GLU A 271 -14.11 2.22 9.14
CA GLU A 271 -14.41 1.41 10.32
C GLU A 271 -15.81 1.71 10.87
N ALA A 272 -16.22 2.98 10.91
CA ALA A 272 -17.55 3.41 11.42
C ALA A 272 -18.70 2.96 10.51
N LYS A 273 -18.51 3.02 9.18
CA LYS A 273 -19.57 2.70 8.21
C LYS A 273 -19.66 1.22 7.89
N PHE A 274 -18.52 0.55 7.74
CA PHE A 274 -18.45 -0.83 7.27
C PHE A 274 -17.98 -1.83 8.33
N GLY A 275 -17.60 -1.37 9.52
CA GLY A 275 -17.05 -2.22 10.58
C GLY A 275 -15.61 -2.70 10.32
N VAL A 276 -15.02 -2.32 9.19
CA VAL A 276 -13.68 -2.74 8.76
C VAL A 276 -12.92 -1.53 8.24
N GLY A 277 -11.78 -1.23 8.86
CA GLY A 277 -10.89 -0.16 8.39
C GLY A 277 -10.07 -0.56 7.16
N PRO A 278 -9.19 0.32 6.67
CA PRO A 278 -8.42 0.09 5.45
C PRO A 278 -7.49 -1.12 5.60
N HIS A 279 -7.53 -2.03 4.61
CA HIS A 279 -6.60 -3.16 4.55
C HIS A 279 -5.16 -2.68 4.40
N THR A 280 -4.96 -1.61 3.62
CA THR A 280 -3.65 -0.99 3.44
C THR A 280 -3.71 0.53 3.47
N ILE A 281 -2.64 1.15 3.96
CA ILE A 281 -2.37 2.59 3.83
C ILE A 281 -1.05 2.74 3.08
N SER A 282 -1.07 3.52 2.01
CA SER A 282 0.11 3.88 1.23
C SER A 282 0.53 5.32 1.55
N VAL A 283 1.83 5.52 1.67
CA VAL A 283 2.42 6.82 2.06
C VAL A 283 3.45 7.30 1.02
N PRO A 284 3.05 7.49 -0.26
CA PRO A 284 3.97 8.03 -1.26
C PRO A 284 4.29 9.49 -0.98
N ARG A 285 5.51 9.91 -1.34
CA ARG A 285 5.89 11.33 -1.48
C ARG A 285 5.95 11.72 -2.94
N ILE A 286 5.76 13.03 -3.21
CA ILE A 286 5.94 13.57 -4.56
C ILE A 286 7.38 13.32 -5.02
N CYS A 287 7.54 12.86 -6.26
CA CYS A 287 8.82 12.60 -6.90
C CYS A 287 8.87 13.28 -8.27
N PRO A 288 10.07 13.59 -8.80
CA PRO A 288 10.22 14.06 -10.17
C PRO A 288 9.65 13.04 -11.17
N ALA A 289 9.16 13.55 -12.28
CA ALA A 289 8.71 12.74 -13.41
C ALA A 289 8.82 13.60 -14.69
N ASP A 290 8.48 13.00 -15.85
CA ASP A 290 8.40 13.79 -17.09
C ASP A 290 7.41 14.95 -16.93
N ASP A 291 7.83 16.17 -17.28
CA ASP A 291 7.04 17.43 -17.13
C ASP A 291 6.60 17.75 -15.69
N ILE A 292 7.19 17.13 -14.67
CA ILE A 292 6.88 17.34 -13.24
C ILE A 292 8.16 17.65 -12.46
N SER A 293 8.24 18.85 -11.90
CA SER A 293 9.30 19.26 -10.97
C SER A 293 8.80 19.27 -9.53
N THR A 294 9.57 18.72 -8.60
CA THR A 294 9.25 18.79 -7.16
C THR A 294 9.32 20.20 -6.61
N GLU A 295 10.03 21.11 -7.30
CA GLU A 295 10.12 22.54 -6.93
C GLU A 295 8.76 23.26 -7.07
N ASP A 296 7.85 22.72 -7.89
CA ASP A 296 6.49 23.23 -8.05
C ASP A 296 5.58 22.92 -6.85
N PHE A 297 6.06 22.07 -5.91
CA PHE A 297 5.32 21.61 -4.75
C PHE A 297 6.06 22.00 -3.45
N PRO A 298 5.77 23.18 -2.87
CA PRO A 298 6.52 23.72 -1.73
C PRO A 298 6.32 22.97 -0.41
N ASP A 299 5.30 22.12 -0.33
CA ASP A 299 4.94 21.39 0.88
C ASP A 299 5.66 20.02 1.01
N ALA A 300 6.78 19.85 0.32
CA ALA A 300 7.62 18.66 0.44
C ALA A 300 8.05 18.42 1.89
N ILE A 301 8.02 17.16 2.31
CA ILE A 301 8.37 16.77 3.68
C ILE A 301 9.77 16.16 3.76
N SER A 302 10.47 16.42 4.90
CA SER A 302 11.76 15.81 5.17
C SER A 302 11.64 14.31 5.44
N ASP A 303 12.74 13.60 5.34
CA ASP A 303 12.81 12.17 5.69
C ASP A 303 12.40 11.93 7.15
N GLU A 304 12.83 12.80 8.07
CA GLU A 304 12.51 12.70 9.48
C GLU A 304 11.00 12.84 9.75
N MET A 305 10.35 13.82 9.10
CA MET A 305 8.90 13.98 9.20
C MET A 305 8.17 12.80 8.57
N PHE A 306 8.69 12.28 7.46
CA PHE A 306 8.13 11.08 6.83
C PHE A 306 8.18 9.86 7.75
N GLU A 307 9.30 9.64 8.43
CA GLU A 307 9.45 8.58 9.43
C GLU A 307 8.44 8.74 10.58
N ARG A 308 8.24 9.97 11.05
CA ARG A 308 7.26 10.29 12.09
C ARG A 308 5.83 9.98 11.63
N ILE A 309 5.45 10.38 10.41
CA ILE A 309 4.15 10.06 9.82
C ILE A 309 3.94 8.54 9.79
N VAL A 310 4.93 7.77 9.31
CA VAL A 310 4.86 6.31 9.27
C VAL A 310 4.68 5.71 10.67
N ALA A 311 5.44 6.20 11.65
CA ALA A 311 5.35 5.72 13.02
C ALA A 311 3.97 5.99 13.64
N VAL A 312 3.45 7.22 13.47
CA VAL A 312 2.15 7.59 14.05
C VAL A 312 0.99 6.87 13.35
N ILE A 313 1.03 6.67 12.02
CA ILE A 313 0.04 5.83 11.32
C ILE A 313 0.04 4.40 11.89
N ARG A 314 1.24 3.80 12.11
CA ARG A 314 1.34 2.46 12.70
C ARG A 314 0.70 2.39 14.08
N ILE A 315 0.85 3.44 14.89
CA ILE A 315 0.25 3.54 16.22
C ILE A 315 -1.26 3.74 16.15
N ALA A 316 -1.72 4.64 15.28
CA ALA A 316 -3.13 5.02 15.18
C ALA A 316 -3.98 3.94 14.51
N VAL A 317 -3.47 3.26 13.49
CA VAL A 317 -4.16 2.19 12.76
C VAL A 317 -3.31 0.91 12.81
N PRO A 318 -3.22 0.26 13.98
CA PRO A 318 -2.19 -0.76 14.27
C PRO A 318 -2.29 -2.02 13.39
N TYR A 319 -3.46 -2.31 12.85
CA TYR A 319 -3.74 -3.50 12.04
C TYR A 319 -3.50 -3.29 10.53
N THR A 320 -3.43 -2.04 10.04
CA THR A 320 -3.32 -1.78 8.60
C THR A 320 -1.99 -2.25 8.01
N GLY A 321 -2.00 -2.77 6.79
CA GLY A 321 -0.78 -2.99 6.01
C GLY A 321 -0.25 -1.65 5.51
N MET A 322 1.01 -1.31 5.78
CA MET A 322 1.61 -0.08 5.26
C MET A 322 2.50 -0.37 4.07
N ILE A 323 2.31 0.40 3.00
CA ILE A 323 2.98 0.20 1.71
C ILE A 323 3.91 1.36 1.41
N ILE A 324 5.13 1.01 0.98
CA ILE A 324 6.09 1.94 0.40
C ILE A 324 6.61 1.41 -0.94
N SER A 325 6.79 2.27 -1.91
CA SER A 325 7.27 1.92 -3.24
C SER A 325 8.76 2.27 -3.44
N THR A 326 9.25 2.03 -4.65
CA THR A 326 10.59 2.41 -5.10
C THR A 326 10.75 3.92 -5.38
N ARG A 327 9.75 4.74 -5.03
CA ARG A 327 9.89 6.21 -4.98
C ARG A 327 10.95 6.62 -3.96
N GLU A 328 11.02 5.88 -2.84
CA GLU A 328 11.92 6.17 -1.75
C GLU A 328 13.27 5.48 -1.92
N SER A 329 14.32 6.17 -1.48
CA SER A 329 15.68 5.63 -1.46
C SER A 329 15.81 4.42 -0.53
N GLU A 330 16.84 3.61 -0.75
CA GLU A 330 17.16 2.48 0.13
C GLU A 330 17.26 2.90 1.60
N ALA A 331 17.92 4.02 1.88
CA ALA A 331 18.14 4.52 3.23
C ALA A 331 16.81 4.85 3.95
N VAL A 332 15.88 5.53 3.26
CA VAL A 332 14.54 5.83 3.80
C VAL A 332 13.75 4.54 3.98
N ARG A 333 13.73 3.66 2.97
CA ARG A 333 13.02 2.38 3.05
C ARG A 333 13.48 1.54 4.24
N ARG A 334 14.80 1.48 4.49
CA ARG A 334 15.36 0.78 5.66
C ARG A 334 14.79 1.29 6.97
N ARG A 335 14.74 2.60 7.17
CA ARG A 335 14.26 3.22 8.42
C ARG A 335 12.76 2.96 8.64
N VAL A 336 11.94 3.18 7.62
CA VAL A 336 10.47 3.02 7.75
C VAL A 336 10.01 1.56 7.80
N LEU A 337 10.81 0.61 7.30
CA LEU A 337 10.57 -0.82 7.49
C LEU A 337 10.58 -1.21 8.97
N GLU A 338 11.45 -0.61 9.76
CA GLU A 338 11.47 -0.85 11.20
C GLU A 338 10.24 -0.23 11.91
N LEU A 339 9.82 0.96 11.48
CA LEU A 339 8.78 1.75 12.15
C LEU A 339 7.35 1.26 11.89
N GLY A 340 7.05 0.81 10.66
CA GLY A 340 5.65 0.51 10.38
C GLY A 340 5.39 -0.20 9.07
N VAL A 341 6.22 -0.01 8.07
CA VAL A 341 6.01 -0.57 6.73
C VAL A 341 6.07 -2.09 6.75
N SER A 342 5.11 -2.72 6.09
CA SER A 342 4.96 -4.18 6.01
C SER A 342 4.91 -4.73 4.58
N GLN A 343 4.83 -3.84 3.59
CA GLN A 343 4.78 -4.22 2.17
C GLN A 343 5.66 -3.27 1.35
N ILE A 344 6.47 -3.82 0.45
CA ILE A 344 7.31 -3.03 -0.45
C ILE A 344 7.27 -3.58 -1.87
N SER A 345 7.45 -2.71 -2.85
CA SER A 345 7.75 -3.12 -4.20
C SER A 345 9.26 -3.39 -4.37
N GLY A 346 9.62 -4.32 -5.23
CA GLY A 346 11.01 -4.66 -5.53
C GLY A 346 11.21 -5.01 -6.99
N GLY A 347 12.34 -4.62 -7.58
CA GLY A 347 12.60 -4.79 -9.00
C GLY A 347 11.60 -4.06 -9.89
N SER A 348 11.08 -2.91 -9.42
CA SER A 348 9.95 -2.21 -10.03
C SER A 348 10.32 -1.50 -11.32
N ARG A 349 9.36 -1.48 -12.28
CA ARG A 349 9.34 -0.61 -13.45
C ARG A 349 8.05 0.20 -13.42
N THR A 350 8.14 1.49 -13.71
CA THR A 350 7.01 2.44 -13.71
C THR A 350 6.57 2.85 -15.10
N SER A 351 7.22 2.31 -16.12
CA SER A 351 6.88 2.47 -17.53
C SER A 351 5.86 1.43 -18.00
N VAL A 352 5.10 1.78 -19.02
CA VAL A 352 4.18 0.84 -19.69
C VAL A 352 5.01 -0.15 -20.52
N GLY A 353 4.98 -1.43 -20.17
CA GLY A 353 5.78 -2.47 -20.84
C GLY A 353 7.26 -2.43 -20.50
N GLY A 354 7.61 -2.21 -19.24
CA GLY A 354 8.99 -2.00 -18.79
C GLY A 354 9.75 -3.26 -18.35
N TYR A 355 9.11 -4.43 -18.27
CA TYR A 355 9.78 -5.65 -17.78
C TYR A 355 10.29 -6.56 -18.88
N ALA A 356 9.55 -6.70 -19.97
CA ALA A 356 9.94 -7.59 -21.09
C ALA A 356 10.90 -6.93 -22.07
N ASP A 357 10.83 -5.60 -22.22
CA ASP A 357 11.63 -4.86 -23.18
C ASP A 357 12.96 -4.42 -22.56
N SER A 358 14.09 -4.70 -23.25
CA SER A 358 15.42 -4.28 -22.81
C SER A 358 15.64 -2.76 -22.92
N LYS A 359 14.85 -2.07 -23.72
CA LYS A 359 14.86 -0.61 -23.91
C LYS A 359 13.40 -0.13 -23.93
N PRO A 360 12.75 -0.02 -22.75
CA PRO A 360 11.37 0.47 -22.70
C PRO A 360 11.30 1.92 -23.20
N GLU A 361 10.16 2.30 -23.78
CA GLU A 361 9.86 3.69 -24.08
C GLU A 361 9.81 4.50 -22.77
N HIS A 362 10.19 5.77 -22.81
CA HIS A 362 10.08 6.70 -21.68
C HIS A 362 8.61 7.02 -21.39
N THR A 363 7.97 6.16 -20.64
CA THR A 363 6.54 6.23 -20.25
C THR A 363 6.36 6.14 -18.75
N GLU A 364 7.41 6.40 -17.98
CA GLU A 364 7.45 6.28 -16.54
C GLU A 364 6.45 7.24 -15.89
N GLN A 365 5.74 6.75 -14.86
CA GLN A 365 4.84 7.58 -14.06
C GLN A 365 5.62 8.47 -13.07
N PHE A 366 6.77 8.01 -12.62
CA PHE A 366 7.68 8.75 -11.75
C PHE A 366 9.08 8.12 -11.83
N ASP A 367 10.08 8.92 -11.45
CA ASP A 367 11.46 8.44 -11.37
C ASP A 367 11.63 7.49 -10.18
N VAL A 368 12.19 6.32 -10.46
CA VAL A 368 12.48 5.31 -9.45
C VAL A 368 13.76 5.68 -8.72
N SER A 369 13.74 5.69 -7.38
CA SER A 369 14.92 5.94 -6.54
C SER A 369 15.67 4.66 -6.15
N ASP A 370 14.99 3.53 -6.13
CA ASP A 370 15.58 2.22 -5.84
C ASP A 370 15.52 1.32 -7.08
N HIS A 371 16.64 1.20 -7.76
CA HIS A 371 16.79 0.47 -9.02
C HIS A 371 17.22 -0.99 -8.87
N ARG A 372 17.37 -1.48 -7.63
CA ARG A 372 17.80 -2.85 -7.37
C ARG A 372 16.86 -3.88 -7.99
N SER A 373 17.43 -4.98 -8.46
CA SER A 373 16.66 -6.16 -8.87
C SER A 373 15.87 -6.75 -7.70
N LEU A 374 14.90 -7.61 -7.99
CA LEU A 374 14.15 -8.28 -6.93
C LEU A 374 15.07 -9.13 -6.03
N ASP A 375 16.05 -9.82 -6.59
CA ASP A 375 16.97 -10.64 -5.82
C ASP A 375 17.87 -9.83 -4.88
N GLU A 376 18.37 -8.68 -5.34
CA GLU A 376 19.11 -7.75 -4.48
C GLU A 376 18.23 -7.20 -3.33
N VAL A 377 16.97 -6.89 -3.60
CA VAL A 377 16.03 -6.43 -2.54
C VAL A 377 15.72 -7.57 -1.55
N VAL A 378 15.54 -8.79 -2.04
CA VAL A 378 15.33 -9.98 -1.18
C VAL A 378 16.57 -10.21 -0.30
N GLY A 379 17.78 -10.21 -0.89
CA GLY A 379 19.03 -10.34 -0.14
C GLY A 379 19.21 -9.26 0.92
N TRP A 380 18.92 -8.01 0.58
CA TRP A 380 18.96 -6.88 1.49
C TRP A 380 17.97 -7.00 2.66
N LEU A 381 16.75 -7.45 2.41
CA LEU A 381 15.77 -7.71 3.48
C LEU A 381 16.25 -8.79 4.44
N LEU A 382 16.86 -9.86 3.92
CA LEU A 382 17.43 -10.93 4.73
C LEU A 382 18.60 -10.42 5.59
N ASP A 383 19.47 -9.57 5.06
CA ASP A 383 20.56 -8.91 5.82
C ASP A 383 20.04 -8.02 6.96
N LEU A 384 18.83 -7.46 6.80
CA LEU A 384 18.14 -6.69 7.84
C LEU A 384 17.36 -7.57 8.85
N GLY A 385 17.39 -8.89 8.71
CA GLY A 385 16.65 -9.84 9.55
C GLY A 385 15.16 -9.89 9.24
N HIS A 386 14.73 -9.44 8.06
CA HIS A 386 13.36 -9.55 7.58
C HIS A 386 13.14 -10.82 6.76
N ILE A 387 11.90 -11.30 6.75
CA ILE A 387 11.46 -12.43 5.92
C ILE A 387 10.69 -11.90 4.71
N PRO A 388 11.27 -11.87 3.51
CA PRO A 388 10.55 -11.56 2.29
C PRO A 388 9.40 -12.56 2.08
N SER A 389 8.18 -12.06 1.88
CA SER A 389 6.98 -12.87 1.76
C SER A 389 6.28 -12.64 0.42
N PHE A 390 6.11 -13.70 -0.33
CA PHE A 390 5.32 -13.71 -1.57
C PHE A 390 3.93 -14.33 -1.34
N CYS A 391 3.48 -14.38 -0.08
CA CYS A 391 2.24 -15.02 0.32
C CYS A 391 1.01 -14.34 -0.29
N THR A 392 0.09 -15.16 -0.79
CA THR A 392 -1.21 -14.77 -1.35
C THR A 392 -2.35 -15.63 -0.78
N ALA A 393 -2.10 -16.36 0.31
CA ALA A 393 -3.02 -17.38 0.81
C ALA A 393 -4.36 -16.80 1.28
N CYS A 394 -4.38 -15.66 1.98
CA CYS A 394 -5.59 -15.12 2.59
C CYS A 394 -6.73 -14.92 1.58
N TYR A 395 -6.44 -14.38 0.40
CA TYR A 395 -7.44 -14.18 -0.67
C TYR A 395 -8.00 -15.48 -1.21
N ARG A 396 -7.16 -16.49 -1.28
CA ARG A 396 -7.49 -17.81 -1.86
C ARG A 396 -8.19 -18.72 -0.86
N GLU A 397 -8.09 -18.42 0.43
CA GLU A 397 -8.71 -19.13 1.55
C GLU A 397 -9.90 -18.36 2.16
N GLY A 398 -10.38 -17.31 1.49
CA GLY A 398 -11.50 -16.49 1.96
C GLY A 398 -11.24 -15.78 3.30
N ARG A 399 -9.99 -15.44 3.59
CA ARG A 399 -9.60 -14.65 4.76
C ARG A 399 -9.36 -13.21 4.33
N THR A 400 -10.45 -12.48 4.05
CA THR A 400 -10.49 -11.08 3.62
C THR A 400 -11.43 -10.28 4.52
N GLY A 401 -11.40 -8.95 4.43
CA GLY A 401 -12.31 -8.06 5.17
C GLY A 401 -12.32 -8.31 6.67
N ASP A 402 -13.50 -8.38 7.25
CA ASP A 402 -13.70 -8.58 8.70
C ASP A 402 -13.05 -9.89 9.21
N ARG A 403 -13.14 -10.98 8.45
CA ARG A 403 -12.50 -12.25 8.83
C ARG A 403 -10.97 -12.11 8.95
N PHE A 404 -10.34 -11.39 8.05
CA PHE A 404 -8.90 -11.12 8.12
C PHE A 404 -8.58 -10.24 9.32
N MET A 405 -9.33 -9.14 9.51
CA MET A 405 -9.12 -8.19 10.60
C MET A 405 -9.33 -8.84 11.99
N SER A 406 -10.34 -9.68 12.13
CA SER A 406 -10.59 -10.43 13.37
C SER A 406 -9.42 -11.35 13.71
N LEU A 407 -8.88 -12.11 12.75
CA LEU A 407 -7.72 -12.97 12.93
C LEU A 407 -6.46 -12.17 13.27
N LEU A 408 -6.29 -10.98 12.67
CA LEU A 408 -5.16 -10.11 12.90
C LEU A 408 -5.22 -9.51 14.32
N LYS A 409 -6.35 -8.91 14.70
CA LYS A 409 -6.58 -8.31 16.03
C LYS A 409 -6.43 -9.36 17.16
N ALA A 410 -6.85 -10.60 16.91
CA ALA A 410 -6.70 -11.72 17.85
C ALA A 410 -5.27 -12.33 17.89
N GLY A 411 -4.33 -11.86 17.06
CA GLY A 411 -2.98 -12.42 16.94
C GLY A 411 -2.92 -13.80 16.26
N GLN A 412 -4.05 -14.35 15.85
CA GLN A 412 -4.17 -15.67 15.20
C GLN A 412 -3.51 -15.70 13.81
N ILE A 413 -3.41 -14.55 13.16
CA ILE A 413 -2.84 -14.43 11.83
C ILE A 413 -1.37 -14.88 11.78
N ALA A 414 -0.63 -14.76 12.87
CA ALA A 414 0.76 -15.21 12.95
C ALA A 414 0.89 -16.73 12.71
N ASN A 415 -0.13 -17.51 13.09
CA ASN A 415 -0.16 -18.96 12.91
C ASN A 415 -0.28 -19.40 11.44
N CYS A 416 -0.71 -18.54 10.53
CA CYS A 416 -0.76 -18.84 9.10
C CYS A 416 0.19 -17.95 8.30
N CYS A 417 0.29 -16.65 8.59
CA CYS A 417 1.15 -15.75 7.85
C CYS A 417 2.65 -16.02 8.04
N GLY A 418 3.06 -16.42 9.25
CA GLY A 418 4.45 -16.81 9.52
C GLY A 418 4.88 -18.00 8.64
N PRO A 419 4.25 -19.18 8.79
CA PRO A 419 4.56 -20.34 7.95
C PRO A 419 4.43 -20.08 6.46
N ASN A 420 3.39 -19.37 6.01
CA ASN A 420 3.21 -19.02 4.60
C ASN A 420 4.35 -18.14 4.05
N ALA A 421 4.89 -17.22 4.86
CA ALA A 421 6.04 -16.43 4.46
C ALA A 421 7.27 -17.31 4.25
N LEU A 422 7.56 -18.23 5.18
CA LEU A 422 8.69 -19.16 5.05
C LEU A 422 8.55 -20.07 3.83
N MET A 423 7.37 -20.61 3.57
CA MET A 423 7.14 -21.47 2.42
C MET A 423 7.31 -20.71 1.10
N THR A 424 6.75 -19.48 0.99
CA THR A 424 6.90 -18.70 -0.25
C THR A 424 8.31 -18.18 -0.44
N LEU A 425 9.04 -17.88 0.64
CA LEU A 425 10.47 -17.60 0.57
C LEU A 425 11.24 -18.83 0.09
N GLN A 426 10.98 -20.02 0.64
CA GLN A 426 11.65 -21.25 0.20
C GLN A 426 11.39 -21.51 -1.30
N GLU A 427 10.16 -21.33 -1.79
CA GLU A 427 9.87 -21.40 -3.23
C GLU A 427 10.75 -20.42 -4.03
N TYR A 428 10.88 -19.18 -3.55
CA TYR A 428 11.73 -18.18 -4.21
C TYR A 428 13.21 -18.60 -4.23
N LEU A 429 13.72 -19.10 -3.11
CA LEU A 429 15.11 -19.54 -3.00
C LEU A 429 15.43 -20.71 -3.94
N GLU A 430 14.50 -21.64 -4.15
CA GLU A 430 14.70 -22.79 -5.06
C GLU A 430 14.66 -22.39 -6.53
N ASP A 431 13.75 -21.47 -6.90
CA ASP A 431 13.43 -21.24 -8.30
C ASP A 431 14.17 -20.02 -8.91
N TYR A 432 14.53 -19.01 -8.09
CA TYR A 432 14.92 -17.69 -8.62
C TYR A 432 16.17 -17.07 -7.98
N ALA A 433 16.48 -17.43 -6.74
CA ALA A 433 17.52 -16.75 -5.99
C ALA A 433 18.92 -17.05 -6.49
N SER A 434 19.79 -16.03 -6.44
CA SER A 434 21.23 -16.21 -6.56
C SER A 434 21.78 -17.13 -5.45
N PRO A 435 22.96 -17.74 -5.62
CA PRO A 435 23.57 -18.57 -4.59
C PRO A 435 23.76 -17.85 -3.25
N GLU A 436 24.09 -16.55 -3.28
CA GLU A 436 24.26 -15.73 -2.09
C GLU A 436 22.93 -15.51 -1.37
N THR A 437 21.89 -15.04 -2.08
CA THR A 437 20.55 -14.84 -1.53
C THR A 437 19.97 -16.14 -0.99
N ARG A 438 20.20 -17.26 -1.69
CA ARG A 438 19.77 -18.59 -1.24
C ARG A 438 20.41 -18.97 0.10
N ALA A 439 21.72 -18.77 0.24
CA ALA A 439 22.42 -19.10 1.49
C ALA A 439 21.91 -18.27 2.67
N LYS A 440 21.72 -16.96 2.49
CA LYS A 440 21.13 -16.06 3.51
C LYS A 440 19.71 -16.49 3.87
N GLY A 441 18.87 -16.75 2.86
CA GLY A 441 17.47 -17.13 3.05
C GLY A 441 17.30 -18.46 3.79
N GLN A 442 18.13 -19.45 3.54
CA GLN A 442 18.12 -20.73 4.27
C GLN A 442 18.42 -20.54 5.77
N GLN A 443 19.36 -19.65 6.10
CA GLN A 443 19.68 -19.33 7.50
C GLN A 443 18.50 -18.63 8.20
N GLU A 444 17.88 -17.65 7.55
CA GLU A 444 16.75 -16.92 8.13
C GLU A 444 15.49 -17.81 8.25
N ILE A 445 15.22 -18.70 7.29
CA ILE A 445 14.15 -19.70 7.41
C ILE A 445 14.38 -20.61 8.62
N ALA A 446 15.61 -21.10 8.81
CA ALA A 446 15.93 -21.97 9.95
C ALA A 446 15.69 -21.26 11.29
N LYS A 447 16.18 -20.02 11.44
CA LYS A 447 15.94 -19.20 12.64
C LYS A 447 14.46 -18.96 12.88
N ALA A 448 13.71 -18.54 11.86
CA ALA A 448 12.29 -18.22 11.98
C ALA A 448 11.44 -19.46 12.29
N LEU A 449 11.80 -20.63 11.76
CA LEU A 449 11.15 -21.90 12.05
C LEU A 449 11.28 -22.29 13.53
N GLU A 450 12.43 -21.98 14.16
CA GLU A 450 12.62 -22.24 15.59
C GLU A 450 11.68 -21.40 16.47
N HIS A 451 11.32 -20.22 16.01
CA HIS A 451 10.47 -19.26 16.73
C HIS A 451 8.96 -19.49 16.51
N ILE A 452 8.54 -20.50 15.75
CA ILE A 452 7.11 -20.87 15.63
C ILE A 452 6.64 -21.48 16.96
N PRO A 453 5.74 -20.81 17.72
CA PRO A 453 5.42 -21.25 19.08
C PRO A 453 4.58 -22.52 19.12
N ASN A 454 3.76 -22.77 18.10
CA ASN A 454 2.87 -23.95 18.05
C ASN A 454 3.60 -25.15 17.44
N PRO A 455 3.85 -26.24 18.21
CA PRO A 455 4.60 -27.41 17.72
C PRO A 455 3.95 -28.10 16.51
N LYS A 456 2.59 -28.12 16.45
CA LYS A 456 1.87 -28.73 15.32
C LYS A 456 2.08 -27.93 14.04
N ILE A 457 1.98 -26.60 14.14
CA ILE A 457 2.23 -25.69 13.00
C ILE A 457 3.68 -25.79 12.55
N LYS A 458 4.61 -25.81 13.51
CA LYS A 458 6.05 -25.99 13.23
C LYS A 458 6.31 -27.28 12.45
N ALA A 459 5.74 -28.42 12.89
CA ALA A 459 5.91 -29.70 12.23
C ALA A 459 5.35 -29.69 10.79
N ILE A 460 4.17 -29.11 10.58
CA ILE A 460 3.57 -28.98 9.23
C ILE A 460 4.44 -28.07 8.35
N ALA A 461 4.88 -26.93 8.86
CA ALA A 461 5.74 -26.02 8.12
C ALA A 461 7.06 -26.68 7.72
N THR A 462 7.70 -27.42 8.65
CA THR A 462 8.93 -28.18 8.35
C THR A 462 8.71 -29.19 7.21
N LYS A 463 7.61 -29.94 7.27
CA LYS A 463 7.27 -30.90 6.21
C LYS A 463 7.06 -30.20 4.86
N CYS A 464 6.32 -29.10 4.82
CA CYS A 464 6.09 -28.35 3.58
C CYS A 464 7.39 -27.77 3.00
N LEU A 465 8.30 -27.26 3.85
CA LEU A 465 9.61 -26.77 3.41
C LEU A 465 10.44 -27.87 2.74
N GLU A 466 10.45 -29.09 3.29
CA GLU A 466 11.15 -30.22 2.66
C GLU A 466 10.47 -30.64 1.34
N GLU A 467 9.15 -30.64 1.27
CA GLU A 467 8.42 -30.95 0.04
C GLU A 467 8.67 -29.88 -1.06
N ILE A 468 8.87 -28.58 -0.69
CA ILE A 468 9.23 -27.53 -1.62
C ILE A 468 10.63 -27.79 -2.22
N LYS A 469 11.60 -28.20 -1.43
CA LYS A 469 12.95 -28.62 -1.91
C LYS A 469 12.87 -29.79 -2.88
N GLN A 470 11.85 -30.65 -2.75
CA GLN A 470 11.57 -31.78 -3.65
C GLN A 470 10.78 -31.37 -4.92
N GLY A 471 10.50 -30.09 -5.11
CA GLY A 471 9.85 -29.55 -6.30
C GLY A 471 8.35 -29.25 -6.16
N LYS A 472 7.72 -29.51 -4.99
CA LYS A 472 6.33 -29.09 -4.77
C LYS A 472 6.24 -27.59 -4.58
N ARG A 473 5.11 -27.00 -4.94
CA ARG A 473 4.85 -25.56 -4.90
C ARG A 473 3.43 -25.29 -4.42
N ASP A 474 3.21 -24.01 -4.02
CA ASP A 474 1.88 -23.45 -3.73
C ASP A 474 1.22 -24.03 -2.48
N PHE A 475 2.00 -24.26 -1.45
CA PHE A 475 1.47 -24.59 -0.13
C PHE A 475 0.76 -23.40 0.53
N ARG A 476 -0.28 -23.68 1.31
CA ARG A 476 -1.09 -22.68 2.02
C ARG A 476 -1.53 -23.20 3.39
N PHE A 477 -1.38 -22.32 4.39
CA PHE A 477 -1.95 -22.49 5.73
C PHE A 477 -3.27 -21.78 5.85
#